data_7111dbe5c3970e4250b7d4d7d3b47f34
#
_entry.id   7111dbe5c3970e4250b7d4d7d3b47f34
#
_cell.length_a   1.000
_cell.length_b   1.000
_cell.length_c   1.000
_cell.angle_alpha   90.00
_cell.angle_beta   90.00
_cell.angle_gamma   90.00
#
_symmetry.space_group_name_H-M   'P 1'
#
loop_
_entity.id
_entity.type
_entity.pdbx_description
1 polymer ?
#
loop_
_entity_poly.entity_id
_entity_poly.type
_entity_poly.pdbx_seq_one_letter_code
_entity_poly.pdbx_strand_id
1 'polypeptide(L)'
;AKSIDRYMDDYQEIRARTDKAACKLSSSATTQFFISGLVLLIAIGGAVINFNLIALPMSEMVGGGSFIGPYRTSDVAGLVIILIEISMGLFLMESLRITRLFPVIGSMDDKMRMRMIWITLTLLTVLAGVESALAFMRDRIASDMEALRQTLAGVEQTVQAGSKIPTIGQMIMGFILPFALTFVAIPLESFISSARTVLGTIAAGLLRLIAFLLRLSGNIVYYTGKLVTALYDLIIFPPLWLEGVITERPFKIRQAFEQISKARQHGKAAKGIEKHEDRFQILESRE
;
A
#
# COMPACT_ATOMS: atom_id res chain seq x y z
N ALA A 1 26.15 -18.03 -6.85
CA ALA A 1 26.99 -17.11 -7.64
C ALA A 1 26.15 -16.42 -8.72
N LYS A 2 25.57 -17.13 -9.70
CA LYS A 2 24.82 -16.52 -10.83
C LYS A 2 23.66 -15.59 -10.44
N SER A 3 22.98 -15.81 -9.31
CA SER A 3 21.89 -14.90 -8.86
C SER A 3 22.45 -13.62 -8.23
N ILE A 4 23.57 -13.72 -7.54
CA ILE A 4 24.23 -12.55 -6.93
C ILE A 4 24.82 -11.66 -8.02
N ASP A 5 25.45 -12.26 -9.03
CA ASP A 5 26.01 -11.53 -10.18
C ASP A 5 24.90 -10.77 -10.92
N ARG A 6 23.74 -11.41 -11.13
CA ARG A 6 22.58 -10.75 -11.76
C ARG A 6 22.05 -9.58 -10.95
N TYR A 7 21.95 -9.71 -9.62
CA TYR A 7 21.53 -8.60 -8.75
C TYR A 7 22.57 -7.47 -8.73
N MET A 8 23.86 -7.80 -8.83
CA MET A 8 24.92 -6.81 -8.89
C MET A 8 24.89 -6.05 -10.22
N ASP A 9 24.66 -6.72 -11.33
CA ASP A 9 24.52 -6.11 -12.66
C ASP A 9 23.26 -5.22 -12.70
N ASP A 10 22.11 -5.70 -12.20
CA ASP A 10 20.88 -4.93 -12.08
C ASP A 10 21.09 -3.69 -11.19
N TYR A 11 21.87 -3.81 -10.10
CA TYR A 11 22.20 -2.70 -9.20
C TYR A 11 23.12 -1.66 -9.86
N GLN A 12 24.13 -2.10 -10.61
CA GLN A 12 25.00 -1.22 -11.39
C GLN A 12 24.23 -0.48 -12.49
N GLU A 13 23.32 -1.19 -13.16
CA GLU A 13 22.45 -0.62 -14.18
C GLU A 13 21.48 0.42 -13.61
N ILE A 14 20.94 0.19 -12.40
CA ILE A 14 20.12 1.17 -11.66
C ILE A 14 20.96 2.38 -11.26
N ARG A 15 22.17 2.16 -10.76
CA ARG A 15 23.10 3.23 -10.38
C ARG A 15 23.51 4.10 -11.58
N ALA A 16 23.58 3.49 -12.77
CA ALA A 16 23.79 4.20 -14.02
C ALA A 16 22.55 5.00 -14.50
N ARG A 17 21.44 4.99 -13.70
CA ARG A 17 20.16 5.66 -14.01
C ARG A 17 19.57 5.23 -15.36
N THR A 18 19.68 4.00 -15.71
CA THR A 18 19.10 3.49 -16.95
C THR A 18 17.61 3.22 -16.73
N ASP A 19 16.74 3.91 -17.46
CA ASP A 19 15.27 3.77 -17.34
C ASP A 19 14.79 2.32 -17.49
N LYS A 20 15.52 1.48 -18.22
CA LYS A 20 15.19 0.06 -18.42
C LYS A 20 15.27 -0.76 -17.13
N ALA A 21 16.27 -0.54 -16.28
CA ALA A 21 16.41 -1.26 -15.01
C ALA A 21 15.33 -0.88 -14.02
N ALA A 22 15.01 0.41 -13.92
CA ALA A 22 13.92 0.90 -13.09
C ALA A 22 12.55 0.32 -13.52
N CYS A 23 12.31 0.24 -14.83
CA CYS A 23 11.09 -0.35 -15.37
C CYS A 23 10.99 -1.86 -15.08
N LYS A 24 12.09 -2.60 -15.21
CA LYS A 24 12.14 -4.05 -14.93
C LYS A 24 11.89 -4.36 -13.45
N LEU A 25 12.49 -3.59 -12.53
CA LEU A 25 12.25 -3.74 -11.10
C LEU A 25 10.81 -3.39 -10.73
N SER A 26 10.28 -2.32 -11.27
CA SER A 26 8.88 -1.93 -11.05
C SER A 26 7.92 -3.00 -11.55
N SER A 27 8.15 -3.59 -12.72
CA SER A 27 7.34 -4.68 -13.27
C SER A 27 7.39 -5.93 -12.39
N SER A 28 8.58 -6.31 -11.91
CA SER A 28 8.75 -7.45 -10.99
C SER A 28 8.03 -7.21 -9.65
N ALA A 29 8.17 -6.02 -9.07
CA ALA A 29 7.50 -5.66 -7.82
C ALA A 29 5.98 -5.63 -7.98
N THR A 30 5.46 -5.17 -9.13
CA THR A 30 4.03 -5.18 -9.43
C THR A 30 3.47 -6.60 -9.50
N THR A 31 4.16 -7.50 -10.19
CA THR A 31 3.75 -8.92 -10.26
C THR A 31 3.76 -9.55 -8.87
N GLN A 32 4.81 -9.31 -8.08
CA GLN A 32 4.90 -9.80 -6.70
C GLN A 32 3.80 -9.23 -5.81
N PHE A 33 3.43 -7.96 -5.98
CA PHE A 33 2.34 -7.33 -5.26
C PHE A 33 1.00 -8.03 -5.51
N PHE A 34 0.67 -8.33 -6.77
CA PHE A 34 -0.58 -9.03 -7.09
C PHE A 34 -0.58 -10.46 -6.57
N ILE A 35 0.52 -11.20 -6.70
CA ILE A 35 0.61 -12.58 -6.21
C ILE A 35 0.51 -12.61 -4.69
N SER A 36 1.29 -11.82 -3.99
CA SER A 36 1.26 -11.77 -2.52
C SER A 36 -0.07 -11.22 -1.99
N GLY A 37 -0.69 -10.26 -2.68
CA GLY A 37 -2.01 -9.73 -2.37
C GLY A 37 -3.10 -10.80 -2.51
N LEU A 38 -3.07 -11.61 -3.57
CA LEU A 38 -4.00 -12.72 -3.76
C LEU A 38 -3.84 -13.77 -2.65
N VAL A 39 -2.61 -14.17 -2.34
CA VAL A 39 -2.33 -15.14 -1.26
C VAL A 39 -2.78 -14.59 0.10
N LEU A 40 -2.54 -13.30 0.35
CA LEU A 40 -2.99 -12.63 1.58
C LEU A 40 -4.53 -12.59 1.67
N LEU A 41 -5.23 -12.36 0.56
CA LEU A 41 -6.68 -12.38 0.51
C LEU A 41 -7.24 -13.76 0.85
N ILE A 42 -6.62 -14.84 0.35
CA ILE A 42 -6.96 -16.22 0.70
C ILE A 42 -6.72 -16.44 2.21
N ALA A 43 -5.61 -15.96 2.74
CA ALA A 43 -5.27 -16.09 4.16
C ALA A 43 -6.27 -15.33 5.06
N ILE A 44 -6.71 -14.14 4.66
CA ILE A 44 -7.78 -13.39 5.33
C ILE A 44 -9.09 -14.18 5.29
N GLY A 45 -9.43 -14.80 4.14
CA GLY A 45 -10.58 -15.69 4.03
C GLY A 45 -10.51 -16.84 5.03
N GLY A 46 -9.34 -17.46 5.19
CA GLY A 46 -9.09 -18.48 6.22
C GLY A 46 -9.30 -17.95 7.65
N ALA A 47 -8.80 -16.76 7.95
CA ALA A 47 -9.00 -16.12 9.25
C ALA A 47 -10.48 -15.81 9.54
N VAL A 48 -11.26 -15.39 8.53
CA VAL A 48 -12.71 -15.17 8.65
C VAL A 48 -13.45 -16.47 8.94
N ILE A 49 -13.04 -17.57 8.29
CA ILE A 49 -13.61 -18.89 8.59
C ILE A 49 -13.30 -19.28 10.04
N ASN A 50 -12.03 -19.13 10.47
CA ASN A 50 -11.62 -19.40 11.84
C ASN A 50 -12.41 -18.57 12.86
N PHE A 51 -12.60 -17.28 12.57
CA PHE A 51 -13.43 -16.40 13.38
C PHE A 51 -14.83 -16.96 13.61
N ASN A 52 -15.51 -17.40 12.55
CA ASN A 52 -16.84 -17.99 12.69
C ASN A 52 -16.84 -19.31 13.50
N LEU A 53 -15.74 -20.07 13.43
CA LEU A 53 -15.59 -21.29 14.20
C LEU A 53 -15.44 -21.02 15.71
N ILE A 54 -14.82 -19.90 16.08
CA ILE A 54 -14.61 -19.48 17.49
C ILE A 54 -15.85 -18.75 18.02
N ALA A 55 -16.42 -17.83 17.24
CA ALA A 55 -17.49 -16.95 17.69
C ALA A 55 -18.77 -17.71 18.09
N LEU A 56 -19.08 -18.84 17.42
CA LEU A 56 -20.28 -19.60 17.63
C LEU A 56 -20.31 -20.28 19.00
N PRO A 57 -19.33 -21.12 19.42
CA PRO A 57 -19.31 -21.66 20.77
C PRO A 57 -19.11 -20.59 21.85
N MET A 58 -18.40 -19.51 21.53
CA MET A 58 -18.21 -18.39 22.45
C MET A 58 -19.53 -17.66 22.75
N SER A 59 -20.45 -17.57 21.79
CA SER A 59 -21.77 -16.97 22.02
C SER A 59 -22.61 -17.76 23.03
N GLU A 60 -22.49 -19.07 23.03
CA GLU A 60 -23.18 -19.94 24.00
C GLU A 60 -22.55 -19.86 25.39
N MET A 61 -21.23 -19.71 25.48
CA MET A 61 -20.51 -19.60 26.75
C MET A 61 -20.77 -18.26 27.48
N VAL A 62 -20.83 -17.16 26.73
CA VAL A 62 -20.98 -15.80 27.30
C VAL A 62 -22.47 -15.44 27.52
N GLY A 63 -23.39 -16.29 27.04
CA GLY A 63 -24.83 -16.00 27.00
C GLY A 63 -25.17 -15.06 25.86
N GLY A 64 -25.88 -15.55 24.87
CA GLY A 64 -26.10 -14.91 23.55
C GLY A 64 -26.69 -13.50 23.54
N GLY A 65 -26.96 -12.88 24.69
CA GLY A 65 -27.47 -11.52 24.85
C GLY A 65 -26.46 -10.49 25.34
N SER A 66 -25.18 -10.84 25.48
CA SER A 66 -24.15 -9.88 25.91
C SER A 66 -23.60 -9.09 24.75
N PHE A 67 -23.65 -7.74 24.85
CA PHE A 67 -23.17 -6.81 23.82
C PHE A 67 -22.14 -5.83 24.39
N ILE A 68 -21.13 -5.52 23.58
CA ILE A 68 -20.17 -4.44 23.82
C ILE A 68 -20.40 -3.38 22.71
N GLY A 69 -21.19 -2.34 23.05
CA GLY A 69 -21.64 -1.38 22.05
C GLY A 69 -22.54 -2.03 20.99
N PRO A 70 -22.28 -1.85 19.70
CA PRO A 70 -23.06 -2.45 18.60
C PRO A 70 -22.69 -3.92 18.30
N TYR A 71 -21.62 -4.46 18.92
CA TYR A 71 -21.10 -5.79 18.61
C TYR A 71 -21.43 -6.79 19.70
N ARG A 72 -21.60 -8.06 19.31
CA ARG A 72 -21.75 -9.17 20.28
C ARG A 72 -20.43 -9.40 21.02
N THR A 73 -20.48 -9.68 22.30
CA THR A 73 -19.27 -9.96 23.09
C THR A 73 -18.50 -11.16 22.55
N SER A 74 -19.18 -12.18 22.03
CA SER A 74 -18.58 -13.34 21.35
C SER A 74 -17.77 -12.96 20.12
N ASP A 75 -18.28 -12.01 19.31
CA ASP A 75 -17.61 -11.59 18.08
C ASP A 75 -16.34 -10.80 18.41
N VAL A 76 -16.43 -9.91 19.41
CA VAL A 76 -15.26 -9.18 19.91
C VAL A 76 -14.21 -10.14 20.47
N ALA A 77 -14.62 -11.12 21.26
CA ALA A 77 -13.71 -12.10 21.84
C ALA A 77 -13.03 -12.96 20.77
N GLY A 78 -13.79 -13.46 19.77
CA GLY A 78 -13.25 -14.21 18.65
C GLY A 78 -12.25 -13.39 17.83
N LEU A 79 -12.56 -12.13 17.56
CA LEU A 79 -11.66 -11.22 16.84
C LEU A 79 -10.37 -10.98 17.62
N VAL A 80 -10.45 -10.79 18.94
CA VAL A 80 -9.27 -10.59 19.80
C VAL A 80 -8.38 -11.83 19.79
N ILE A 81 -8.95 -13.03 19.87
CA ILE A 81 -8.19 -14.28 19.81
C ILE A 81 -7.41 -14.37 18.51
N ILE A 82 -8.06 -14.18 17.36
CA ILE A 82 -7.41 -14.23 16.05
C ILE A 82 -6.32 -13.15 15.90
N LEU A 83 -6.55 -11.93 16.38
CA LEU A 83 -5.52 -10.89 16.35
C LEU A 83 -4.30 -11.27 17.20
N ILE A 84 -4.50 -11.89 18.35
CA ILE A 84 -3.40 -12.40 19.17
C ILE A 84 -2.66 -13.51 18.44
N GLU A 85 -3.36 -14.45 17.81
CA GLU A 85 -2.75 -15.53 17.03
C GLU A 85 -1.90 -15.03 15.88
N ILE A 86 -2.45 -14.12 15.06
CA ILE A 86 -1.71 -13.51 13.97
C ILE A 86 -0.48 -12.77 14.51
N SER A 87 -0.64 -11.99 15.59
CA SER A 87 0.48 -11.27 16.21
C SER A 87 1.56 -12.21 16.74
N MET A 88 1.18 -13.28 17.42
CA MET A 88 2.13 -14.30 17.90
C MET A 88 2.81 -15.01 16.73
N GLY A 89 2.05 -15.31 15.67
CA GLY A 89 2.58 -15.87 14.43
C GLY A 89 3.62 -14.96 13.77
N LEU A 90 3.34 -13.66 13.67
CA LEU A 90 4.29 -12.65 13.15
C LEU A 90 5.58 -12.63 13.98
N PHE A 91 5.46 -12.57 15.31
CA PHE A 91 6.63 -12.57 16.20
C PHE A 91 7.42 -13.88 16.13
N LEU A 92 6.75 -15.03 15.99
CA LEU A 92 7.39 -16.32 15.83
C LEU A 92 8.20 -16.38 14.52
N MET A 93 7.59 -16.02 13.39
CA MET A 93 8.23 -16.04 12.08
C MET A 93 9.41 -15.07 11.99
N GLU A 94 9.28 -13.89 12.61
CA GLU A 94 10.36 -12.90 12.70
C GLU A 94 11.51 -13.41 13.57
N SER A 95 11.20 -14.02 14.72
CA SER A 95 12.19 -14.61 15.64
C SER A 95 12.93 -15.80 15.01
N LEU A 96 12.26 -16.55 14.12
CA LEU A 96 12.86 -17.62 13.32
C LEU A 96 13.66 -17.10 12.13
N ARG A 97 13.68 -15.79 11.87
CA ARG A 97 14.30 -15.14 10.71
C ARG A 97 13.71 -15.57 9.36
N ILE A 98 12.46 -16.04 9.37
CA ILE A 98 11.73 -16.38 8.14
C ILE A 98 11.20 -15.11 7.49
N THR A 99 10.73 -14.15 8.29
CA THR A 99 10.26 -12.83 7.85
C THR A 99 11.16 -11.70 8.37
N ARG A 100 11.08 -10.52 7.76
CA ARG A 100 11.84 -9.32 8.11
C ARG A 100 10.93 -8.08 8.18
N LEU A 101 9.80 -8.22 8.87
CA LEU A 101 8.83 -7.13 9.04
C LEU A 101 9.29 -6.12 10.11
N PHE A 102 9.93 -6.61 11.16
CA PHE A 102 10.34 -5.83 12.32
C PHE A 102 11.88 -5.84 12.49
N PRO A 103 12.60 -4.84 11.96
CA PRO A 103 14.06 -4.77 12.05
C PRO A 103 14.59 -4.83 13.49
N VAL A 104 13.79 -4.39 14.46
CA VAL A 104 14.13 -4.40 15.89
C VAL A 104 14.31 -5.84 16.38
N ILE A 105 13.44 -6.77 15.99
CA ILE A 105 13.52 -8.18 16.39
C ILE A 105 14.70 -8.85 15.70
N GLY A 106 14.96 -8.51 14.44
CA GLY A 106 16.11 -9.02 13.68
C GLY A 106 17.47 -8.63 14.27
N SER A 107 17.55 -7.49 14.97
CA SER A 107 18.77 -6.99 15.63
C SER A 107 18.97 -7.47 17.07
N MET A 108 18.03 -8.23 17.63
CA MET A 108 18.10 -8.73 19.00
C MET A 108 19.20 -9.79 19.18
N ASP A 109 19.76 -9.85 20.40
CA ASP A 109 20.70 -10.89 20.82
C ASP A 109 20.08 -12.29 20.73
N ASP A 110 20.87 -13.27 20.34
CA ASP A 110 20.41 -14.66 20.13
C ASP A 110 19.72 -15.27 21.35
N LYS A 111 20.18 -14.94 22.57
CA LYS A 111 19.56 -15.40 23.82
C LYS A 111 18.13 -14.86 24.00
N MET A 112 17.95 -13.58 23.71
CA MET A 112 16.66 -12.90 23.83
C MET A 112 15.68 -13.40 22.77
N ARG A 113 16.17 -13.59 21.55
CA ARG A 113 15.42 -14.17 20.44
C ARG A 113 14.95 -15.61 20.75
N MET A 114 15.81 -16.44 21.30
CA MET A 114 15.43 -17.80 21.70
C MET A 114 14.34 -17.81 22.77
N ARG A 115 14.41 -16.89 23.75
CA ARG A 115 13.32 -16.72 24.73
C ARG A 115 12.01 -16.31 24.07
N MET A 116 12.07 -15.41 23.12
CA MET A 116 10.90 -14.96 22.36
C MET A 116 10.25 -16.11 21.58
N ILE A 117 11.04 -16.97 20.92
CA ILE A 117 10.53 -18.17 20.25
C ILE A 117 9.76 -19.06 21.23
N TRP A 118 10.34 -19.35 22.39
CA TRP A 118 9.69 -20.21 23.39
C TRP A 118 8.41 -19.57 23.95
N ILE A 119 8.42 -18.28 24.24
CA ILE A 119 7.25 -17.57 24.76
C ILE A 119 6.12 -17.57 23.71
N THR A 120 6.41 -17.18 22.47
CA THR A 120 5.41 -17.13 21.40
C THR A 120 4.87 -18.51 21.05
N LEU A 121 5.74 -19.53 21.00
CA LEU A 121 5.34 -20.92 20.74
C LEU A 121 4.45 -21.47 21.87
N THR A 122 4.79 -21.19 23.11
CA THR A 122 3.98 -21.62 24.27
C THR A 122 2.61 -20.95 24.26
N LEU A 123 2.56 -19.63 24.03
CA LEU A 123 1.29 -18.90 23.92
C LEU A 123 0.44 -19.44 22.77
N LEU A 124 1.03 -19.67 21.61
CA LEU A 124 0.34 -20.21 20.44
C LEU A 124 -0.20 -21.62 20.71
N THR A 125 0.56 -22.46 21.42
CA THR A 125 0.12 -23.81 21.82
C THR A 125 -1.04 -23.75 22.80
N VAL A 126 -1.03 -22.81 23.75
CA VAL A 126 -2.17 -22.61 24.67
C VAL A 126 -3.40 -22.17 23.91
N LEU A 127 -3.28 -21.22 22.97
CA LEU A 127 -4.38 -20.76 22.11
C LEU A 127 -4.93 -21.92 21.26
N ALA A 128 -4.05 -22.72 20.66
CA ALA A 128 -4.44 -23.91 19.91
C ALA A 128 -5.21 -24.95 20.79
N GLY A 129 -4.83 -25.09 22.04
CA GLY A 129 -5.59 -25.89 23.00
C GLY A 129 -6.98 -25.31 23.28
N VAL A 130 -7.10 -24.01 23.42
CA VAL A 130 -8.38 -23.33 23.60
C VAL A 130 -9.28 -23.54 22.37
N GLU A 131 -8.76 -23.32 21.15
CA GLU A 131 -9.53 -23.54 19.92
C GLU A 131 -9.96 -25.00 19.75
N SER A 132 -9.10 -25.95 20.08
CA SER A 132 -9.47 -27.36 20.08
C SER A 132 -10.63 -27.64 21.05
N ALA A 133 -10.62 -27.03 22.25
CA ALA A 133 -11.71 -27.16 23.22
C ALA A 133 -13.01 -26.50 22.72
N LEU A 134 -12.92 -25.33 22.06
CA LEU A 134 -14.07 -24.67 21.44
C LEU A 134 -14.64 -25.51 20.29
N ALA A 135 -13.79 -26.16 19.50
CA ALA A 135 -14.23 -27.07 18.44
C ALA A 135 -15.02 -28.28 19.00
N PHE A 136 -14.55 -28.86 20.13
CA PHE A 136 -15.29 -29.92 20.85
C PHE A 136 -16.64 -29.40 21.33
N MET A 137 -16.67 -28.22 21.93
CA MET A 137 -17.90 -27.63 22.47
C MET A 137 -18.93 -27.35 21.35
N ARG A 138 -18.48 -26.88 20.20
CA ARG A 138 -19.33 -26.68 19.01
C ARG A 138 -20.01 -27.99 18.57
N ASP A 139 -19.25 -29.08 18.55
CA ASP A 139 -19.80 -30.39 18.16
C ASP A 139 -20.86 -30.86 19.18
N ARG A 140 -20.63 -30.62 20.47
CA ARG A 140 -21.62 -30.91 21.54
C ARG A 140 -22.89 -30.07 21.36
N ILE A 141 -22.76 -28.77 21.16
CA ILE A 141 -23.91 -27.87 20.93
C ILE A 141 -24.72 -28.33 19.71
N ALA A 142 -24.03 -28.68 18.60
CA ALA A 142 -24.68 -29.16 17.39
C ALA A 142 -25.47 -30.47 17.63
N SER A 143 -24.89 -31.42 18.39
CA SER A 143 -25.55 -32.68 18.73
C SER A 143 -26.74 -32.49 19.66
N ASP A 144 -26.64 -31.58 20.64
CA ASP A 144 -27.73 -31.28 21.57
C ASP A 144 -28.89 -30.56 20.86
N MET A 145 -28.60 -29.66 19.93
CA MET A 145 -29.61 -29.00 19.10
C MET A 145 -30.33 -30.00 18.19
N GLU A 146 -29.61 -30.96 17.61
CA GLU A 146 -30.23 -32.00 16.78
C GLU A 146 -31.12 -32.94 17.61
N ALA A 147 -30.68 -33.33 18.78
CA ALA A 147 -31.47 -34.14 19.73
C ALA A 147 -32.76 -33.39 20.13
N LEU A 148 -32.67 -32.09 20.40
CA LEU A 148 -33.83 -31.26 20.73
C LEU A 148 -34.83 -31.19 19.54
N ARG A 149 -34.31 -30.99 18.31
CA ARG A 149 -35.17 -30.98 17.10
C ARG A 149 -35.90 -32.29 16.89
N GLN A 150 -35.21 -33.42 17.07
CA GLN A 150 -35.81 -34.77 16.98
C GLN A 150 -36.89 -34.96 18.02
N THR A 151 -36.64 -34.55 19.27
CA THR A 151 -37.64 -34.62 20.33
C THR A 151 -38.88 -33.76 20.03
N LEU A 152 -38.68 -32.54 19.53
CA LEU A 152 -39.81 -31.66 19.16
C LEU A 152 -40.58 -32.17 17.93
N ALA A 153 -39.93 -32.89 17.03
CA ALA A 153 -40.53 -33.49 15.86
C ALA A 153 -41.31 -34.78 16.17
N GLY A 154 -41.28 -35.28 17.42
CA GLY A 154 -41.94 -36.55 17.82
C GLY A 154 -41.29 -37.80 17.22
N VAL A 155 -40.07 -37.67 16.73
CA VAL A 155 -39.29 -38.81 16.22
C VAL A 155 -38.59 -39.49 17.37
N GLU A 156 -38.78 -40.81 17.52
CA GLU A 156 -38.03 -41.57 18.51
C GLU A 156 -36.50 -41.35 18.33
N GLN A 157 -35.84 -40.97 19.38
CA GLN A 157 -34.38 -40.82 19.38
C GLN A 157 -33.75 -42.14 18.98
N THR A 158 -33.41 -42.31 17.72
CA THR A 158 -32.41 -43.30 17.37
C THR A 158 -31.12 -42.84 17.98
N VAL A 159 -30.72 -43.51 19.07
CA VAL A 159 -29.38 -43.37 19.69
C VAL A 159 -28.37 -43.79 18.60
N GLN A 160 -28.13 -42.90 17.67
CA GLN A 160 -26.96 -43.03 16.81
C GLN A 160 -25.79 -42.96 17.77
N ALA A 161 -25.19 -44.13 18.04
CA ALA A 161 -23.85 -44.19 18.63
C ALA A 161 -22.90 -43.43 17.68
N GLY A 162 -22.94 -42.10 17.79
CA GLY A 162 -22.26 -41.17 16.89
C GLY A 162 -20.80 -41.53 16.88
N SER A 163 -20.30 -41.83 15.71
CA SER A 163 -18.85 -42.04 15.54
C SER A 163 -18.14 -40.83 16.13
N LYS A 164 -17.23 -41.06 17.07
CA LYS A 164 -16.38 -40.02 17.68
C LYS A 164 -15.35 -39.43 16.70
N ILE A 165 -15.29 -40.00 15.49
CA ILE A 165 -14.33 -39.62 14.45
C ILE A 165 -14.52 -38.14 14.00
N PRO A 166 -15.74 -37.62 13.70
CA PRO A 166 -15.93 -36.23 13.34
C PRO A 166 -15.49 -35.26 14.44
N THR A 167 -15.84 -35.57 15.70
CA THR A 167 -15.46 -34.74 16.85
C THR A 167 -13.95 -34.64 17.01
N ILE A 168 -13.24 -35.79 16.93
CA ILE A 168 -11.77 -35.82 17.00
C ILE A 168 -11.16 -35.04 15.82
N GLY A 169 -11.71 -35.20 14.60
CA GLY A 169 -11.27 -34.45 13.43
C GLY A 169 -11.39 -32.95 13.61
N GLN A 170 -12.51 -32.48 14.16
CA GLN A 170 -12.73 -31.07 14.46
C GLN A 170 -11.78 -30.52 15.54
N MET A 171 -11.49 -31.29 16.59
CA MET A 171 -10.53 -30.91 17.61
C MET A 171 -9.11 -30.77 17.04
N ILE A 172 -8.70 -31.73 16.20
CA ILE A 172 -7.41 -31.69 15.51
C ILE A 172 -7.32 -30.45 14.60
N MET A 173 -8.38 -30.17 13.83
CA MET A 173 -8.45 -28.97 12.98
C MET A 173 -8.34 -27.70 13.81
N GLY A 174 -9.10 -27.58 14.92
CA GLY A 174 -8.99 -26.42 15.81
C GLY A 174 -7.58 -26.25 16.40
N PHE A 175 -6.89 -27.35 16.72
CA PHE A 175 -5.51 -27.29 17.19
C PHE A 175 -4.51 -26.84 16.11
N ILE A 176 -4.71 -27.21 14.86
CA ILE A 176 -3.80 -26.89 13.76
C ILE A 176 -4.00 -25.44 13.25
N LEU A 177 -5.21 -24.91 13.33
CA LEU A 177 -5.56 -23.61 12.75
C LEU A 177 -4.68 -22.42 13.23
N PRO A 178 -4.39 -22.23 14.54
CA PRO A 178 -3.50 -21.19 15.01
C PRO A 178 -2.10 -21.26 14.40
N PHE A 179 -1.57 -22.47 14.24
CA PHE A 179 -0.27 -22.67 13.59
C PHE A 179 -0.34 -22.38 12.09
N ALA A 180 -1.43 -22.72 11.41
CA ALA A 180 -1.63 -22.37 10.00
C ALA A 180 -1.69 -20.85 9.80
N LEU A 181 -2.32 -20.11 10.72
CA LEU A 181 -2.38 -18.66 10.67
C LEU A 181 -1.01 -17.98 10.83
N THR A 182 -0.03 -18.64 11.46
CA THR A 182 1.33 -18.07 11.53
C THR A 182 1.97 -17.90 10.17
N PHE A 183 1.62 -18.75 9.20
CA PHE A 183 2.16 -18.67 7.84
C PHE A 183 1.65 -17.44 7.05
N VAL A 184 0.61 -16.76 7.54
CA VAL A 184 0.13 -15.49 6.97
C VAL A 184 1.22 -14.40 7.00
N ALA A 185 2.19 -14.52 7.90
CA ALA A 185 3.33 -13.61 8.00
C ALA A 185 4.14 -13.52 6.69
N ILE A 186 4.29 -14.63 5.97
CA ILE A 186 5.10 -14.71 4.73
C ILE A 186 4.50 -13.88 3.59
N PRO A 187 3.23 -14.11 3.18
CA PRO A 187 2.62 -13.28 2.15
C PRO A 187 2.44 -11.83 2.60
N LEU A 188 2.25 -11.57 3.88
CA LEU A 188 2.16 -10.21 4.43
C LEU A 188 3.46 -9.43 4.25
N GLU A 189 4.62 -10.02 4.55
CA GLU A 189 5.93 -9.41 4.31
C GLU A 189 6.13 -9.09 2.83
N SER A 190 5.89 -10.08 1.97
CA SER A 190 6.02 -9.92 0.52
C SER A 190 5.09 -8.83 -0.02
N PHE A 191 3.88 -8.75 0.50
CA PHE A 191 2.89 -7.73 0.15
C PHE A 191 3.34 -6.33 0.60
N ILE A 192 3.77 -6.17 1.85
CA ILE A 192 4.24 -4.87 2.37
C ILE A 192 5.46 -4.38 1.62
N SER A 193 6.42 -5.27 1.33
CA SER A 193 7.63 -4.93 0.60
C SER A 193 7.33 -4.48 -0.84
N SER A 194 6.51 -5.24 -1.56
CA SER A 194 6.11 -4.91 -2.93
C SER A 194 5.17 -3.70 -2.98
N ALA A 195 4.27 -3.55 -2.00
CA ALA A 195 3.37 -2.39 -1.89
C ALA A 195 4.14 -1.07 -1.79
N ARG A 196 5.22 -1.01 -0.99
CA ARG A 196 6.07 0.19 -0.90
C ARG A 196 6.62 0.60 -2.27
N THR A 197 7.09 -0.36 -3.05
CA THR A 197 7.64 -0.10 -4.40
C THR A 197 6.54 0.33 -5.37
N VAL A 198 5.40 -0.36 -5.37
CA VAL A 198 4.26 -0.06 -6.24
C VAL A 198 3.67 1.32 -5.90
N LEU A 199 3.45 1.62 -4.61
CA LEU A 199 2.96 2.93 -4.16
C LEU A 199 3.94 4.06 -4.52
N GLY A 200 5.25 3.82 -4.37
CA GLY A 200 6.28 4.76 -4.80
C GLY A 200 6.22 5.04 -6.31
N THR A 201 6.04 4.00 -7.12
CA THR A 201 5.91 4.13 -8.58
C THR A 201 4.63 4.88 -8.96
N ILE A 202 3.50 4.57 -8.32
CA ILE A 202 2.21 5.25 -8.54
C ILE A 202 2.34 6.73 -8.14
N ALA A 203 2.92 7.03 -6.98
CA ALA A 203 3.12 8.40 -6.53
C ALA A 203 4.01 9.21 -7.50
N ALA A 204 5.11 8.60 -7.95
CA ALA A 204 5.97 9.23 -8.96
C ALA A 204 5.23 9.45 -10.29
N GLY A 205 4.40 8.51 -10.74
CA GLY A 205 3.56 8.65 -11.92
C GLY A 205 2.54 9.77 -11.77
N LEU A 206 1.88 9.85 -10.63
CA LEU A 206 0.90 10.90 -10.32
C LEU A 206 1.56 12.29 -10.30
N LEU A 207 2.73 12.42 -9.68
CA LEU A 207 3.49 13.67 -9.70
C LEU A 207 3.91 14.09 -11.11
N ARG A 208 4.31 13.14 -11.96
CA ARG A 208 4.62 13.40 -13.37
C ARG A 208 3.38 13.86 -14.14
N LEU A 209 2.23 13.24 -13.89
CA LEU A 209 0.95 13.63 -14.48
C LEU A 209 0.57 15.05 -14.07
N ILE A 210 0.67 15.40 -12.80
CA ILE A 210 0.41 16.75 -12.29
C ILE A 210 1.37 17.75 -12.94
N ALA A 211 2.66 17.44 -13.00
CA ALA A 211 3.66 18.29 -13.66
C ALA A 211 3.35 18.48 -15.15
N PHE A 212 2.88 17.44 -15.84
CA PHE A 212 2.45 17.53 -17.23
C PHE A 212 1.23 18.45 -17.38
N LEU A 213 0.20 18.28 -16.54
CA LEU A 213 -1.00 19.11 -16.55
C LEU A 213 -0.67 20.60 -16.28
N LEU A 214 0.22 20.86 -15.32
CA LEU A 214 0.68 22.23 -15.03
C LEU A 214 1.45 22.84 -16.20
N ARG A 215 2.29 22.06 -16.89
CA ARG A 215 2.97 22.53 -18.10
C ARG A 215 1.99 22.82 -19.24
N LEU A 216 1.00 21.92 -19.41
CA LEU A 216 -0.03 22.09 -20.43
C LEU A 216 -0.86 23.35 -20.16
N SER A 217 -1.34 23.56 -18.93
CA SER A 217 -2.08 24.75 -18.53
C SER A 217 -1.24 26.03 -18.71
N GLY A 218 0.02 26.00 -18.30
CA GLY A 218 0.95 27.11 -18.52
C GLY A 218 1.13 27.46 -19.99
N ASN A 219 1.26 26.46 -20.84
CA ASN A 219 1.34 26.68 -22.30
C ASN A 219 0.05 27.27 -22.87
N ILE A 220 -1.11 26.76 -22.43
CA ILE A 220 -2.41 27.31 -22.88
C ILE A 220 -2.53 28.78 -22.49
N VAL A 221 -2.24 29.14 -21.23
CA VAL A 221 -2.27 30.52 -20.75
C VAL A 221 -1.30 31.40 -21.53
N TYR A 222 -0.08 30.89 -21.78
CA TYR A 222 0.92 31.63 -22.58
C TYR A 222 0.44 31.91 -23.99
N TYR A 223 -0.10 30.91 -24.68
CA TYR A 223 -0.60 31.12 -26.06
C TYR A 223 -1.85 31.97 -26.09
N THR A 224 -2.74 31.85 -25.09
CA THR A 224 -3.91 32.73 -24.96
C THR A 224 -3.49 34.19 -24.74
N GLY A 225 -2.51 34.43 -23.86
CA GLY A 225 -1.94 35.77 -23.67
C GLY A 225 -1.34 36.33 -24.94
N LYS A 226 -0.59 35.52 -25.69
CA LYS A 226 -0.02 35.94 -26.99
C LYS A 226 -1.10 36.27 -28.04
N LEU A 227 -2.18 35.46 -28.04
CA LEU A 227 -3.32 35.72 -28.94
C LEU A 227 -4.02 37.04 -28.59
N VAL A 228 -4.26 37.29 -27.30
CA VAL A 228 -4.87 38.56 -26.83
C VAL A 228 -3.98 39.76 -27.20
N THR A 229 -2.65 39.65 -27.04
CA THR A 229 -1.72 40.70 -27.44
C THR A 229 -1.77 40.94 -28.94
N ALA A 230 -1.79 39.89 -29.78
CA ALA A 230 -1.89 40.01 -31.22
C ALA A 230 -3.23 40.65 -31.65
N LEU A 231 -4.32 40.30 -30.96
CA LEU A 231 -5.65 40.89 -31.20
C LEU A 231 -5.67 42.38 -30.82
N TYR A 232 -5.05 42.73 -29.70
CA TYR A 232 -4.89 44.13 -29.28
C TYR A 232 -4.07 44.92 -30.30
N ASP A 233 -2.95 44.40 -30.78
CA ASP A 233 -2.12 45.02 -31.81
C ASP A 233 -2.92 45.23 -33.14
N LEU A 234 -3.76 44.25 -33.49
CA LEU A 234 -4.63 44.34 -34.68
C LEU A 234 -5.69 45.43 -34.53
N ILE A 235 -6.27 45.60 -33.35
CA ILE A 235 -7.30 46.64 -33.08
C ILE A 235 -6.68 48.04 -33.05
N ILE A 236 -5.47 48.19 -32.54
CA ILE A 236 -4.78 49.48 -32.47
C ILE A 236 -4.17 49.92 -33.82
N PHE A 237 -3.83 48.96 -34.68
CA PHE A 237 -3.21 49.26 -35.97
C PHE A 237 -4.06 50.20 -36.85
N PRO A 238 -5.38 50.01 -37.06
CA PRO A 238 -6.20 50.91 -37.89
C PRO A 238 -6.23 52.36 -37.40
N PRO A 239 -6.47 52.69 -36.13
CA PRO A 239 -6.45 54.07 -35.66
C PRO A 239 -5.06 54.72 -35.76
N LEU A 240 -3.97 53.98 -35.48
CA LEU A 240 -2.60 54.50 -35.63
C LEU A 240 -2.23 54.75 -37.11
N TRP A 241 -2.69 53.87 -38.01
CA TRP A 241 -2.52 54.03 -39.43
C TRP A 241 -3.29 55.27 -39.94
N LEU A 242 -4.53 55.44 -39.44
CA LEU A 242 -5.38 56.62 -39.82
C LEU A 242 -4.76 57.92 -39.30
N GLU A 243 -4.22 57.94 -38.09
CA GLU A 243 -3.49 59.06 -37.51
C GLU A 243 -2.25 59.42 -38.36
N GLY A 244 -1.49 58.42 -38.82
CA GLY A 244 -0.33 58.62 -39.73
C GLY A 244 -0.71 59.19 -41.07
N VAL A 245 -1.87 58.86 -41.61
CA VAL A 245 -2.38 59.38 -42.91
C VAL A 245 -2.90 60.83 -42.78
N ILE A 246 -3.54 61.14 -41.61
CA ILE A 246 -4.14 62.48 -41.40
C ILE A 246 -3.09 63.52 -40.99
N THR A 247 -2.05 63.14 -40.26
CA THR A 247 -1.13 64.06 -39.57
C THR A 247 0.14 64.39 -40.37
N GLU A 248 0.35 63.84 -41.60
CA GLU A 248 1.55 64.03 -42.45
C GLU A 248 2.91 63.99 -41.69
N ARG A 249 3.02 63.24 -40.57
CA ARG A 249 4.28 63.10 -39.81
C ARG A 249 4.74 61.66 -39.72
N PRO A 250 5.22 61.00 -40.76
CA PRO A 250 5.66 59.64 -40.77
C PRO A 250 6.99 59.40 -39.95
N PHE A 251 7.69 60.52 -39.64
CA PHE A 251 9.07 60.39 -39.09
C PHE A 251 9.18 60.12 -37.63
N LYS A 252 8.25 60.59 -36.78
CA LYS A 252 8.34 60.41 -35.31
C LYS A 252 7.97 59.01 -34.86
N ILE A 253 7.06 58.33 -35.53
CA ILE A 253 6.61 56.98 -35.16
C ILE A 253 7.70 55.94 -35.41
N ARG A 254 8.46 56.11 -36.49
CA ARG A 254 9.58 55.23 -36.85
C ARG A 254 10.71 55.28 -35.80
N GLN A 255 11.04 56.49 -35.30
CA GLN A 255 12.05 56.65 -34.25
C GLN A 255 11.61 56.07 -32.88
N ALA A 256 10.35 56.22 -32.50
CA ALA A 256 9.82 55.64 -31.27
C ALA A 256 9.82 54.10 -31.32
N PHE A 257 9.46 53.51 -32.44
CA PHE A 257 9.52 52.05 -32.64
C PHE A 257 10.96 51.51 -32.62
N GLU A 258 11.90 52.26 -33.21
CA GLU A 258 13.30 51.89 -33.21
C GLU A 258 13.93 51.99 -31.79
N GLN A 259 13.54 53.00 -31.00
CA GLN A 259 13.95 53.12 -29.61
C GLN A 259 13.39 52.01 -28.70
N ILE A 260 12.11 51.65 -28.87
CA ILE A 260 11.50 50.54 -28.12
C ILE A 260 12.13 49.20 -28.51
N SER A 261 12.42 49.01 -29.80
CA SER A 261 13.12 47.82 -30.29
C SER A 261 14.54 47.68 -29.71
N LYS A 262 15.32 48.78 -29.69
CA LYS A 262 16.67 48.84 -29.11
C LYS A 262 16.65 48.66 -27.61
N ALA A 263 15.70 49.23 -26.89
CA ALA A 263 15.55 49.02 -25.42
C ALA A 263 15.20 47.54 -25.08
N ARG A 264 14.40 46.90 -25.92
CA ARG A 264 14.05 45.47 -25.76
C ARG A 264 15.22 44.56 -26.07
N GLN A 265 16.10 44.90 -26.99
CA GLN A 265 17.33 44.16 -27.27
C GLN A 265 18.37 44.34 -26.16
N HIS A 266 18.53 45.55 -25.62
CA HIS A 266 19.41 45.81 -24.47
C HIS A 266 18.93 45.14 -23.20
N GLY A 267 17.62 45.12 -22.94
CA GLY A 267 17.05 44.40 -21.79
C GLY A 267 17.23 42.87 -21.88
N LYS A 268 17.23 42.30 -23.11
CA LYS A 268 17.55 40.87 -23.30
C LYS A 268 19.05 40.59 -23.19
N ALA A 269 19.91 41.49 -23.60
CA ALA A 269 21.36 41.39 -23.46
C ALA A 269 21.80 41.50 -21.98
N ALA A 270 21.21 42.43 -21.23
CA ALA A 270 21.48 42.60 -19.80
C ALA A 270 21.09 41.32 -18.98
N LYS A 271 19.90 40.76 -19.26
CA LYS A 271 19.48 39.47 -18.64
C LYS A 271 20.34 38.27 -19.05
N GLY A 272 20.95 38.32 -20.24
CA GLY A 272 21.88 37.29 -20.70
C GLY A 272 23.23 37.36 -19.98
N ILE A 273 23.72 38.56 -19.67
CA ILE A 273 24.99 38.77 -18.96
C ILE A 273 24.86 38.41 -17.48
N GLU A 274 23.78 38.81 -16.81
CA GLU A 274 23.50 38.48 -15.42
C GLU A 274 23.40 36.93 -15.21
N LYS A 275 22.80 36.20 -16.14
CA LYS A 275 22.72 34.75 -16.12
C LYS A 275 24.06 34.04 -16.40
N HIS A 276 25.02 34.74 -17.03
CA HIS A 276 26.36 34.22 -17.27
C HIS A 276 27.28 34.46 -16.07
N GLU A 277 27.10 35.58 -15.38
CA GLU A 277 27.84 35.95 -14.18
C GLU A 277 27.50 35.04 -13.00
N ASP A 278 26.21 34.75 -12.77
CA ASP A 278 25.75 33.77 -11.78
C ASP A 278 26.32 32.35 -12.04
N ARG A 279 26.50 31.98 -13.31
CA ARG A 279 27.10 30.68 -13.66
C ARG A 279 28.59 30.63 -13.38
N PHE A 280 29.31 31.73 -13.48
CA PHE A 280 30.74 31.80 -13.17
C PHE A 280 30.99 31.78 -11.66
N GLN A 281 30.20 32.48 -10.85
CA GLN A 281 30.31 32.44 -9.38
C GLN A 281 30.03 31.08 -8.78
N ILE A 282 29.14 30.27 -9.37
CA ILE A 282 28.87 28.90 -8.90
C ILE A 282 30.04 27.96 -9.24
N LEU A 283 30.82 28.21 -10.26
CA LEU A 283 31.97 27.39 -10.63
C LEU A 283 33.21 27.73 -9.77
N GLU A 284 33.39 28.97 -9.39
CA GLU A 284 34.50 29.42 -8.54
C GLU A 284 34.37 29.04 -7.04
N SER A 285 33.14 28.71 -6.60
CA SER A 285 32.89 28.24 -5.21
C SER A 285 33.07 26.72 -5.04
N ARG A 286 33.56 26.00 -6.06
CA ARG A 286 33.78 24.54 -6.02
C ARG A 286 35.23 24.08 -6.20
N GLU A 287 36.18 25.02 -6.20
CA GLU A 287 37.59 24.73 -5.97
C GLU A 287 37.99 25.14 -4.54
#